data_da35759830cf461b18a487312758f5bd
#
_entry.id   da35759830cf461b18a487312758f5bd
#
_cell.length_a   1.000
_cell.length_b   1.000
_cell.length_c   1.000
_cell.angle_alpha   90.00
_cell.angle_beta   90.00
_cell.angle_gamma   90.00
#
_symmetry.space_group_name_H-M   'P 1'
#
loop_
_entity.id
_entity.type
_entity.pdbx_description
1 polymer ?
#
loop_
_entity_poly.entity_id
_entity_poly.type
_entity_poly.pdbx_seq_one_letter_code
_entity_poly.pdbx_strand_id
1 'polypeptide(L)'
;MKGHDSFMREALRQAQRALEAGEVPVGAVVVHGGHLVGVGFNQPILSEDPTAHAEIVALRDAARTLDNYRLSGATLYVTIEPCLMCAGALVHARVGTLVYGAAEPKTGAVRSAMRALDHPSLNHRVAVVANILEDECRGMIQEFFAARRHAANKEM
;
A
#
# COMPACT_ATOMS: atom_id res chain seq x y z
N MET A 1 23.22 2.58 -1.05
CA MET A 1 21.80 3.02 -1.12
C MET A 1 20.88 1.82 -1.04
N LYS A 2 19.78 1.95 -0.34
CA LYS A 2 18.75 0.90 -0.29
C LYS A 2 17.95 0.91 -1.57
N GLY A 3 17.77 -0.26 -2.17
CA GLY A 3 16.96 -0.42 -3.37
C GLY A 3 15.49 -0.70 -3.07
N HIS A 4 14.71 -0.90 -4.13
CA HIS A 4 13.27 -1.19 -4.02
C HIS A 4 12.98 -2.41 -3.17
N ASP A 5 13.77 -3.47 -3.29
CA ASP A 5 13.58 -4.69 -2.48
C ASP A 5 13.67 -4.40 -0.99
N SER A 6 14.64 -3.61 -0.56
CA SER A 6 14.83 -3.25 0.83
C SER A 6 13.63 -2.53 1.41
N PHE A 7 13.11 -1.53 0.69
CA PHE A 7 11.96 -0.78 1.14
C PHE A 7 10.66 -1.59 1.05
N MET A 8 10.55 -2.48 0.06
CA MET A 8 9.40 -3.39 0.01
C MET A 8 9.40 -4.36 1.19
N ARG A 9 10.58 -4.79 1.67
CA ARG A 9 10.66 -5.61 2.88
C ARG A 9 10.16 -4.84 4.11
N GLU A 10 10.41 -3.55 4.18
CA GLU A 10 9.84 -2.71 5.24
C GLU A 10 8.30 -2.67 5.14
N ALA A 11 7.76 -2.57 3.91
CA ALA A 11 6.32 -2.64 3.70
C ALA A 11 5.75 -4.01 4.12
N LEU A 12 6.48 -5.10 3.84
CA LEU A 12 6.08 -6.44 4.27
C LEU A 12 6.07 -6.57 5.79
N ARG A 13 6.98 -5.91 6.50
CA ARG A 13 6.95 -5.87 7.98
C ARG A 13 5.68 -5.19 8.47
N GLN A 14 5.24 -4.13 7.81
CA GLN A 14 3.97 -3.49 8.14
C GLN A 14 2.79 -4.41 7.86
N ALA A 15 2.83 -5.16 6.75
CA ALA A 15 1.82 -6.17 6.44
C ALA A 15 1.73 -7.24 7.54
N GLN A 16 2.86 -7.64 8.10
CA GLN A 16 2.91 -8.59 9.21
C GLN A 16 2.20 -8.02 10.45
N ARG A 17 2.37 -6.73 10.72
CA ARG A 17 1.65 -6.06 11.82
C ARG A 17 0.14 -6.09 11.61
N ALA A 18 -0.32 -5.88 10.38
CA ALA A 18 -1.73 -6.00 10.05
C ALA A 18 -2.24 -7.42 10.33
N LEU A 19 -1.47 -8.42 9.89
CA LEU A 19 -1.81 -9.83 10.10
C LEU A 19 -1.96 -10.14 11.59
N GLU A 20 -1.02 -9.68 12.41
CA GLU A 20 -1.04 -9.87 13.86
C GLU A 20 -2.23 -9.20 14.52
N ALA A 21 -2.72 -8.11 13.93
CA ALA A 21 -3.90 -7.39 14.41
C ALA A 21 -5.23 -7.96 13.89
N GLY A 22 -5.18 -9.03 13.10
CA GLY A 22 -6.39 -9.63 12.52
C GLY A 22 -6.92 -8.92 11.30
N GLU A 23 -6.13 -8.06 10.69
CA GLU A 23 -6.48 -7.30 9.48
C GLU A 23 -5.94 -7.98 8.23
N VAL A 24 -6.48 -7.63 7.07
CA VAL A 24 -5.91 -8.07 5.79
C VAL A 24 -4.45 -7.59 5.72
N PRO A 25 -3.47 -8.48 5.47
CA PRO A 25 -2.05 -8.14 5.59
C PRO A 25 -1.54 -7.32 4.40
N VAL A 26 -1.76 -6.03 4.47
CA VAL A 26 -1.22 -5.04 3.54
C VAL A 26 -0.40 -4.04 4.33
N GLY A 27 0.79 -3.73 3.85
CA GLY A 27 1.68 -2.77 4.47
C GLY A 27 2.20 -1.77 3.46
N ALA A 28 2.49 -0.56 3.95
CA ALA A 28 3.02 0.51 3.11
C ALA A 28 4.04 1.34 3.87
N VAL A 29 5.03 1.86 3.15
CA VAL A 29 5.98 2.82 3.69
C VAL A 29 6.18 3.95 2.68
N VAL A 30 6.50 5.14 3.20
CA VAL A 30 6.84 6.30 2.39
C VAL A 30 8.30 6.62 2.60
N VAL A 31 9.01 6.82 1.50
CA VAL A 31 10.45 7.13 1.49
C VAL A 31 10.65 8.50 0.84
N HIS A 32 11.46 9.34 1.48
CA HIS A 32 11.82 10.65 0.95
C HIS A 32 13.29 10.91 1.23
N GLY A 33 14.04 11.29 0.20
CA GLY A 33 15.48 11.51 0.35
C GLY A 33 16.24 10.26 0.82
N GLY A 34 15.78 9.06 0.46
CA GLY A 34 16.40 7.82 0.87
C GLY A 34 16.05 7.34 2.28
N HIS A 35 15.18 8.05 2.99
CA HIS A 35 14.79 7.73 4.37
C HIS A 35 13.33 7.39 4.50
N LEU A 36 13.01 6.45 5.40
CA LEU A 36 11.62 6.16 5.77
C LEU A 36 11.05 7.36 6.53
N VAL A 37 9.98 7.94 6.02
CA VAL A 37 9.30 9.08 6.64
C VAL A 37 7.87 8.77 7.06
N GLY A 38 7.34 7.63 6.64
CA GLY A 38 6.01 7.21 7.04
C GLY A 38 5.84 5.71 6.89
N VAL A 39 5.07 5.11 7.79
CA VAL A 39 4.75 3.69 7.77
C VAL A 39 3.26 3.50 8.03
N GLY A 40 2.69 2.45 7.50
CA GLY A 40 1.29 2.14 7.75
C GLY A 40 0.98 0.69 7.44
N PHE A 41 0.01 0.15 8.16
CA PHE A 41 -0.56 -1.14 7.86
C PHE A 41 -2.07 -1.03 7.80
N ASN A 42 -2.68 -1.93 7.05
CA ASN A 42 -4.12 -1.97 6.88
C ASN A 42 -4.79 -2.19 8.23
N GLN A 43 -5.68 -1.27 8.65
CA GLN A 43 -6.27 -1.31 9.99
C GLN A 43 -7.69 -0.73 10.08
N PRO A 44 -8.57 -1.00 9.11
CA PRO A 44 -9.95 -0.45 9.20
C PRO A 44 -10.71 -0.93 10.41
N ILE A 45 -10.54 -2.19 10.83
CA ILE A 45 -11.21 -2.73 12.01
C ILE A 45 -10.64 -2.12 13.29
N LEU A 46 -9.32 -2.18 13.43
CA LEU A 46 -8.61 -1.68 14.62
C LEU A 46 -8.89 -0.19 14.86
N SER A 47 -8.91 0.60 13.80
CA SER A 47 -9.08 2.06 13.87
C SER A 47 -10.54 2.51 13.74
N GLU A 48 -11.47 1.58 13.51
CA GLU A 48 -12.88 1.91 13.22
C GLU A 48 -12.97 2.99 12.14
N ASP A 49 -12.17 2.82 11.07
CA ASP A 49 -12.03 3.81 10.00
C ASP A 49 -12.05 3.09 8.66
N PRO A 50 -13.13 3.26 7.85
CA PRO A 50 -13.23 2.57 6.57
C PRO A 50 -12.16 2.98 5.56
N THR A 51 -11.47 4.10 5.79
CA THR A 51 -10.41 4.57 4.90
C THR A 51 -9.01 4.16 5.35
N ALA A 52 -8.87 3.45 6.48
CA ALA A 52 -7.57 3.13 7.06
C ALA A 52 -6.84 2.00 6.34
N HIS A 53 -6.70 2.11 5.02
CA HIS A 53 -5.82 1.27 4.24
C HIS A 53 -4.37 1.62 4.55
N ALA A 54 -3.48 0.66 4.35
CA ALA A 54 -2.05 0.85 4.64
C ALA A 54 -1.49 2.13 4.00
N GLU A 55 -1.88 2.40 2.76
CA GLU A 55 -1.41 3.57 2.01
C GLU A 55 -1.86 4.87 2.68
N ILE A 56 -3.13 4.95 3.09
CA ILE A 56 -3.68 6.14 3.74
C ILE A 56 -2.95 6.39 5.06
N VAL A 57 -2.77 5.35 5.85
CA VAL A 57 -2.06 5.44 7.15
C VAL A 57 -0.63 5.93 6.95
N ALA A 58 0.07 5.35 5.96
CA ALA A 58 1.46 5.72 5.67
C ALA A 58 1.57 7.17 5.15
N LEU A 59 0.65 7.59 4.28
CA LEU A 59 0.63 8.97 3.77
C LEU A 59 0.41 9.98 4.90
N ARG A 60 -0.52 9.71 5.80
CA ARG A 60 -0.78 10.58 6.96
C ARG A 60 0.44 10.67 7.87
N ASP A 61 1.09 9.54 8.13
CA ASP A 61 2.30 9.50 8.94
C ASP A 61 3.42 10.31 8.30
N ALA A 62 3.64 10.14 7.00
CA ALA A 62 4.66 10.88 6.26
C ALA A 62 4.38 12.39 6.25
N ALA A 63 3.12 12.78 6.09
CA ALA A 63 2.72 14.19 6.10
C ALA A 63 3.04 14.85 7.44
N ARG A 64 2.79 14.15 8.54
CA ARG A 64 3.16 14.64 9.87
C ARG A 64 4.67 14.74 10.04
N THR A 65 5.41 13.73 9.62
CA THR A 65 6.88 13.71 9.72
C THR A 65 7.51 14.85 8.92
N LEU A 66 7.01 15.10 7.71
CA LEU A 66 7.55 16.13 6.83
C LEU A 66 6.92 17.52 7.07
N ASP A 67 5.94 17.60 7.95
CA ASP A 67 5.17 18.81 8.23
C ASP A 67 4.64 19.45 6.93
N ASN A 68 4.09 18.63 6.05
CA ASN A 68 3.62 19.07 4.74
C ASN A 68 2.63 18.05 4.18
N TYR A 69 1.45 18.52 3.71
CA TYR A 69 0.48 17.63 3.08
C TYR A 69 0.88 17.23 1.67
N ARG A 70 1.80 17.95 1.04
CA ARG A 70 2.36 17.58 -0.27
C ARG A 70 3.67 16.83 -0.05
N LEU A 71 3.70 15.59 -0.53
CA LEU A 71 4.85 14.70 -0.37
C LEU A 71 5.64 14.64 -1.67
N SER A 72 5.92 15.81 -2.26
CA SER A 72 6.62 15.91 -3.54
C SER A 72 7.98 15.22 -3.49
N GLY A 73 8.26 14.40 -4.49
CA GLY A 73 9.50 13.63 -4.56
C GLY A 73 9.54 12.38 -3.71
N ALA A 74 8.46 12.08 -2.96
CA ALA A 74 8.39 10.87 -2.17
C ALA A 74 8.04 9.65 -3.04
N THR A 75 8.44 8.48 -2.55
CA THR A 75 8.08 7.18 -3.11
C THR A 75 7.25 6.42 -2.08
N LEU A 76 6.09 5.89 -2.49
CA LEU A 76 5.30 5.02 -1.64
C LEU A 76 5.49 3.57 -2.10
N TYR A 77 5.85 2.72 -1.16
CA TYR A 77 5.94 1.27 -1.34
C TYR A 77 4.75 0.62 -0.67
N VAL A 78 4.06 -0.26 -1.38
CA VAL A 78 2.91 -0.98 -0.83
C VAL A 78 2.94 -2.43 -1.34
N THR A 79 2.56 -3.36 -0.48
CA THR A 79 2.66 -4.79 -0.81
C THR A 79 1.67 -5.24 -1.88
N ILE A 80 0.51 -4.57 -1.98
CA ILE A 80 -0.55 -4.90 -2.96
C ILE A 80 -0.91 -3.64 -3.76
N GLU A 81 -1.26 -3.83 -5.02
CA GLU A 81 -1.70 -2.74 -5.89
C GLU A 81 -2.83 -1.93 -5.25
N PRO A 82 -2.70 -0.59 -5.19
CA PRO A 82 -3.71 0.26 -4.57
C PRO A 82 -5.08 0.21 -5.23
N CYS A 83 -6.12 0.34 -4.40
CA CYS A 83 -7.50 0.53 -4.86
C CYS A 83 -7.71 1.97 -5.35
N LEU A 84 -8.92 2.26 -5.84
CA LEU A 84 -9.27 3.57 -6.38
C LEU A 84 -9.10 4.71 -5.36
N MET A 85 -9.53 4.50 -4.13
CA MET A 85 -9.37 5.49 -3.05
C MET A 85 -7.90 5.85 -2.83
N CYS A 86 -7.06 4.84 -2.72
CA CYS A 86 -5.63 5.03 -2.45
C CYS A 86 -4.90 5.62 -3.66
N ALA A 87 -5.25 5.21 -4.87
CA ALA A 87 -4.70 5.81 -6.09
C ALA A 87 -5.01 7.32 -6.11
N GLY A 88 -6.24 7.72 -5.79
CA GLY A 88 -6.61 9.12 -5.67
C GLY A 88 -5.81 9.86 -4.60
N ALA A 89 -5.59 9.22 -3.46
CA ALA A 89 -4.80 9.80 -2.37
C ALA A 89 -3.34 10.07 -2.78
N LEU A 90 -2.74 9.17 -3.57
CA LEU A 90 -1.39 9.37 -4.09
C LEU A 90 -1.29 10.65 -4.94
N VAL A 91 -2.30 10.89 -5.76
CA VAL A 91 -2.37 12.09 -6.60
C VAL A 91 -2.52 13.34 -5.73
N HIS A 92 -3.43 13.33 -4.76
CA HIS A 92 -3.63 14.46 -3.85
C HIS A 92 -2.38 14.76 -3.03
N ALA A 93 -1.65 13.74 -2.61
CA ALA A 93 -0.42 13.90 -1.84
C ALA A 93 0.78 14.30 -2.72
N ARG A 94 0.65 14.26 -4.04
CA ARG A 94 1.74 14.57 -4.98
C ARG A 94 2.91 13.60 -4.87
N VAL A 95 2.64 12.34 -4.56
CA VAL A 95 3.67 11.30 -4.55
C VAL A 95 4.30 11.18 -5.92
N GLY A 96 5.62 11.10 -5.98
CA GLY A 96 6.35 11.03 -7.25
C GLY A 96 6.35 9.64 -7.86
N THR A 97 6.51 8.61 -7.03
CA THR A 97 6.61 7.23 -7.50
C THR A 97 5.82 6.30 -6.58
N LEU A 98 5.08 5.39 -7.20
CA LEU A 98 4.43 4.27 -6.54
C LEU A 98 5.17 3.00 -6.91
N VAL A 99 5.56 2.21 -5.89
CA VAL A 99 6.14 0.88 -6.08
C VAL A 99 5.23 -0.12 -5.39
N TYR A 100 4.69 -1.08 -6.12
CA TYR A 100 3.86 -2.10 -5.50
C TYR A 100 4.38 -3.52 -5.77
N GLY A 101 4.02 -4.44 -4.87
CA GLY A 101 4.44 -5.83 -4.95
C GLY A 101 3.56 -6.64 -5.88
N ALA A 102 2.39 -7.04 -5.44
CA ALA A 102 1.50 -7.92 -6.20
C ALA A 102 0.30 -7.16 -6.76
N ALA A 103 -0.14 -7.56 -7.95
CA ALA A 103 -1.35 -7.03 -8.57
C ALA A 103 -2.60 -7.47 -7.78
N GLU A 104 -3.63 -6.63 -7.79
CA GLU A 104 -4.95 -6.97 -7.28
C GLU A 104 -5.94 -7.02 -8.45
N PRO A 105 -6.26 -8.21 -8.98
CA PRO A 105 -7.03 -8.30 -10.22
C PRO A 105 -8.46 -7.74 -10.14
N LYS A 106 -9.06 -7.77 -8.95
CA LYS A 106 -10.47 -7.40 -8.78
C LYS A 106 -10.67 -5.92 -8.53
N THR A 107 -9.83 -5.31 -7.71
CA THR A 107 -10.01 -3.94 -7.23
C THR A 107 -8.81 -3.04 -7.46
N GLY A 108 -7.73 -3.56 -8.02
CA GLY A 108 -6.53 -2.79 -8.30
C GLY A 108 -6.81 -1.67 -9.29
N ALA A 109 -6.46 -0.44 -8.92
CA ALA A 109 -6.82 0.75 -9.69
C ALA A 109 -5.63 1.41 -10.37
N VAL A 110 -4.50 0.71 -10.48
CA VAL A 110 -3.30 1.21 -11.13
C VAL A 110 -3.14 0.61 -12.53
N ARG A 111 -3.19 -0.72 -12.63
CA ARG A 111 -3.02 -1.44 -13.91
C ARG A 111 -4.00 -2.59 -14.11
N SER A 112 -4.66 -3.07 -13.06
CA SER A 112 -5.47 -4.30 -13.12
C SER A 112 -6.92 -4.03 -13.51
N ALA A 113 -7.79 -3.68 -12.55
CA ALA A 113 -9.20 -3.47 -12.84
C ALA A 113 -9.47 -2.12 -13.52
N MET A 114 -8.67 -1.13 -13.24
CA MET A 114 -8.70 0.18 -13.88
C MET A 114 -7.33 0.83 -13.86
N ARG A 115 -7.15 1.92 -14.62
CA ARG A 115 -5.89 2.65 -14.72
C ARG A 115 -6.10 4.09 -14.26
N ALA A 116 -6.42 4.25 -12.98
CA ALA A 116 -6.81 5.55 -12.42
C ALA A 116 -5.67 6.59 -12.49
N LEU A 117 -4.41 6.16 -12.38
CA LEU A 117 -3.27 7.07 -12.43
C LEU A 117 -2.93 7.57 -13.84
N ASP A 118 -3.52 6.96 -14.87
CA ASP A 118 -3.28 7.33 -16.26
C ASP A 118 -4.37 8.27 -16.81
N HIS A 119 -5.37 8.63 -16.02
CA HIS A 119 -6.48 9.43 -16.49
C HIS A 119 -6.01 10.82 -16.95
N PRO A 120 -6.43 11.28 -18.13
CA PRO A 120 -5.92 12.54 -18.69
C PRO A 120 -6.31 13.81 -17.92
N SER A 121 -7.36 13.73 -17.08
CA SER A 121 -7.80 14.85 -16.25
C SER A 121 -6.92 15.09 -15.02
N LEU A 122 -6.00 14.17 -14.70
CA LEU A 122 -5.16 14.32 -13.51
C LEU A 122 -4.17 15.48 -13.72
N ASN A 123 -4.02 16.30 -12.68
CA ASN A 123 -3.08 17.42 -12.67
C ASN A 123 -1.72 17.05 -12.11
N HIS A 124 -1.51 15.79 -11.78
CA HIS A 124 -0.25 15.25 -11.26
C HIS A 124 -0.09 13.82 -11.77
N ARG A 125 1.13 13.45 -12.16
CA ARG A 125 1.45 12.11 -12.63
C ARG A 125 2.30 11.39 -11.61
N VAL A 126 1.95 10.13 -11.35
CA VAL A 126 2.69 9.24 -10.45
C VAL A 126 3.38 8.20 -11.33
N ALA A 127 4.70 8.09 -11.22
CA ALA A 127 5.44 7.02 -11.89
C ALA A 127 5.16 5.70 -11.17
N VAL A 128 5.11 4.60 -11.91
CA VAL A 128 4.72 3.31 -11.36
C VAL A 128 5.81 2.26 -11.61
N VAL A 129 6.19 1.56 -10.56
CA VAL A 129 7.06 0.38 -10.61
C VAL A 129 6.29 -0.78 -9.99
N ALA A 130 6.09 -1.85 -10.74
CA ALA A 130 5.29 -2.99 -10.30
C ALA A 130 6.15 -4.23 -10.05
N ASN A 131 5.57 -5.19 -9.34
CA ASN A 131 6.11 -6.56 -9.19
C ASN A 131 7.43 -6.64 -8.41
N ILE A 132 7.60 -5.77 -7.42
CA ILE A 132 8.75 -5.84 -6.52
C ILE A 132 8.42 -6.80 -5.37
N LEU A 133 9.17 -7.88 -5.25
CA LEU A 133 8.92 -8.99 -4.32
C LEU A 133 7.48 -9.52 -4.47
N GLU A 134 7.06 -9.65 -5.71
CA GLU A 134 5.68 -10.00 -6.07
C GLU A 134 5.20 -11.28 -5.38
N ASP A 135 6.02 -12.34 -5.43
CA ASP A 135 5.62 -13.64 -4.88
C ASP A 135 5.45 -13.61 -3.37
N GLU A 136 6.34 -12.91 -2.67
CA GLU A 136 6.28 -12.76 -1.22
C GLU A 136 5.04 -11.96 -0.81
N CYS A 137 4.76 -10.87 -1.52
CA CYS A 137 3.58 -10.04 -1.27
C CYS A 137 2.29 -10.81 -1.55
N ARG A 138 2.23 -11.50 -2.68
CA ARG A 138 1.05 -12.30 -3.05
C ARG A 138 0.83 -13.44 -2.06
N GLY A 139 1.91 -14.12 -1.68
CA GLY A 139 1.84 -15.26 -0.79
C GLY A 139 1.22 -14.93 0.55
N MET A 140 1.58 -13.80 1.13
CA MET A 140 1.04 -13.37 2.42
C MET A 140 -0.48 -13.16 2.36
N ILE A 141 -0.97 -12.52 1.31
CA ILE A 141 -2.41 -12.30 1.09
C ILE A 141 -3.14 -13.62 0.87
N GLN A 142 -2.57 -14.49 0.04
CA GLN A 142 -3.20 -15.77 -0.28
C GLN A 142 -3.31 -16.66 0.96
N GLU A 143 -2.28 -16.72 1.77
CA GLU A 143 -2.27 -17.48 3.02
C GLU A 143 -3.34 -16.97 4.00
N PHE A 144 -3.47 -15.66 4.11
CA PHE A 144 -4.48 -15.05 4.97
C PHE A 144 -5.90 -15.46 4.55
N PHE A 145 -6.24 -15.34 3.27
CA PHE A 145 -7.58 -15.70 2.79
C PHE A 145 -7.81 -17.21 2.84
N ALA A 146 -6.78 -18.02 2.58
CA ALA A 146 -6.88 -19.47 2.72
C ALA A 146 -7.18 -19.88 4.16
N ALA A 147 -6.52 -19.26 5.13
CA ALA A 147 -6.76 -19.51 6.56
C ALA A 147 -8.17 -19.10 6.96
N ARG A 148 -8.67 -17.99 6.44
CA ARG A 148 -10.04 -17.54 6.70
C ARG A 148 -11.09 -18.47 6.12
N ARG A 149 -10.91 -18.95 4.88
CA ARG A 149 -11.81 -19.93 4.28
C ARG A 149 -11.83 -21.23 5.07
N HIS A 150 -10.66 -21.67 5.52
CA HIS A 150 -10.54 -22.90 6.31
C HIS A 150 -11.25 -22.77 7.67
N ALA A 151 -11.09 -21.64 8.34
CA ALA A 151 -11.78 -21.37 9.61
C ALA A 151 -13.29 -21.32 9.42
N ALA A 152 -13.78 -20.65 8.37
CA ALA A 152 -15.21 -20.58 8.07
C ALA A 152 -15.80 -21.97 7.80
N ASN A 153 -15.08 -22.83 7.07
CA ASN A 153 -15.52 -24.18 6.77
C ASN A 153 -15.61 -25.06 8.02
N LYS A 154 -14.74 -24.81 9.02
CA LYS A 154 -14.78 -25.56 10.27
C LYS A 154 -15.96 -25.20 11.16
N GLU A 155 -16.48 -23.99 11.04
CA GLU A 155 -17.62 -23.52 11.81
C GLU A 155 -18.96 -24.02 11.25
N MET A 156 -18.93 -24.55 10.05
CA MET A 156 -20.08 -25.18 9.43
C MET A 156 -20.14 -26.65 9.78
#